data_e408aa30af1a7a1bc561889d96692ec7
#
_entry.id   e408aa30af1a7a1bc561889d96692ec7
#
_cell.length_a   1.000
_cell.length_b   1.000
_cell.length_c   1.000
_cell.angle_alpha   90.00
_cell.angle_beta   90.00
_cell.angle_gamma   90.00
#
_symmetry.space_group_name_H-M   'P 1'
#
loop_
_entity.id
_entity.type
_entity.pdbx_description
1 polymer ?
#
loop_
_entity_poly.entity_id
_entity_poly.type
_entity_poly.pdbx_seq_one_letter_code
_entity_poly.pdbx_strand_id
1 'polypeptide(L)'
;MTKTVTKICNLISTLMIIACLAITAALIAPRLVGREAFAVMSGSMEPYYHVGSIVYVDKDISPEEIQVGDPITFRKADTAVATHRVIAIDEEARQFTTKGDANEVQDMAPVSFDNVIGKAGMSIPLLGYISLNITTKKGMIAAAAVVVVFILLQLIPEILKPEEKEGKSDE
;
A
#
# COMPACT_ATOMS: atom_id res chain seq x y z
N MET A 1 -4.76 38.99 -10.41
CA MET A 1 -4.32 38.12 -9.30
C MET A 1 -5.29 36.98 -9.02
N THR A 2 -6.58 37.22 -8.86
CA THR A 2 -7.61 36.19 -8.58
C THR A 2 -7.63 35.02 -9.56
N LYS A 3 -7.59 35.26 -10.86
CA LYS A 3 -7.59 34.17 -11.87
C LYS A 3 -6.38 33.21 -11.75
N THR A 4 -5.22 33.73 -11.39
CA THR A 4 -4.00 32.92 -11.21
C THR A 4 -4.11 32.08 -9.93
N VAL A 5 -4.58 32.65 -8.83
CA VAL A 5 -4.83 31.92 -7.56
C VAL A 5 -5.83 30.80 -7.77
N THR A 6 -6.95 31.08 -8.45
CA THR A 6 -7.95 30.05 -8.77
C THR A 6 -7.35 28.89 -9.59
N LYS A 7 -6.55 29.20 -10.62
CA LYS A 7 -5.90 28.14 -11.42
C LYS A 7 -4.95 27.29 -10.59
N ILE A 8 -4.17 27.88 -9.69
CA ILE A 8 -3.23 27.17 -8.82
C ILE A 8 -4.00 26.28 -7.84
N CYS A 9 -5.03 26.79 -7.15
CA CYS A 9 -5.86 26.04 -6.23
C CYS A 9 -6.52 24.84 -6.93
N ASN A 10 -7.10 25.05 -8.11
CA ASN A 10 -7.73 23.97 -8.87
C ASN A 10 -6.70 22.92 -9.32
N LEU A 11 -5.51 23.34 -9.75
CA LEU A 11 -4.46 22.39 -10.13
C LEU A 11 -4.03 21.52 -8.94
N ILE A 12 -3.77 22.12 -7.78
CA ILE A 12 -3.37 21.40 -6.58
C ILE A 12 -4.49 20.44 -6.13
N SER A 13 -5.75 20.91 -6.10
CA SER A 13 -6.89 20.06 -5.74
C SER A 13 -7.04 18.87 -6.69
N THR A 14 -6.89 19.10 -7.99
CA THR A 14 -6.95 18.02 -8.99
C THR A 14 -5.84 17.00 -8.79
N LEU A 15 -4.61 17.45 -8.54
CA LEU A 15 -3.48 16.56 -8.24
C LEU A 15 -3.70 15.76 -6.95
N MET A 16 -4.29 16.37 -5.91
CA MET A 16 -4.64 15.67 -4.68
C MET A 16 -5.69 14.58 -4.93
N ILE A 17 -6.72 14.85 -5.72
CA ILE A 17 -7.75 13.85 -6.08
C ILE A 17 -7.11 12.69 -6.83
N ILE A 18 -6.29 12.98 -7.84
CA ILE A 18 -5.60 11.95 -8.63
C ILE A 18 -4.71 11.09 -7.73
N ALA A 19 -3.95 11.70 -6.81
CA ALA A 19 -3.10 10.98 -5.87
C ALA A 19 -3.94 10.07 -4.94
N CYS A 20 -5.05 10.57 -4.38
CA CYS A 20 -5.95 9.77 -3.56
C CYS A 20 -6.55 8.59 -4.33
N LEU A 21 -7.00 8.81 -5.56
CA LEU A 21 -7.53 7.74 -6.42
C LEU A 21 -6.46 6.70 -6.75
N ALA A 22 -5.23 7.13 -7.07
CA ALA A 22 -4.12 6.22 -7.36
C ALA A 22 -3.75 5.35 -6.14
N ILE A 23 -3.67 5.94 -4.94
CA ILE A 23 -3.40 5.21 -3.69
C ILE A 23 -4.53 4.21 -3.41
N THR A 24 -5.78 4.64 -3.55
CA THR A 24 -6.94 3.77 -3.33
C THR A 24 -6.96 2.61 -4.33
N ALA A 25 -6.69 2.89 -5.61
CA ALA A 25 -6.60 1.87 -6.64
C ALA A 25 -5.46 0.88 -6.34
N ALA A 26 -4.29 1.36 -5.95
CA ALA A 26 -3.16 0.49 -5.58
C ALA A 26 -3.48 -0.45 -4.42
N LEU A 27 -4.28 0.00 -3.43
CA LEU A 27 -4.65 -0.83 -2.27
C LEU A 27 -5.81 -1.80 -2.55
N ILE A 28 -6.74 -1.43 -3.43
CA ILE A 28 -7.99 -2.19 -3.65
C ILE A 28 -7.93 -3.05 -4.90
N ALA A 29 -7.43 -2.52 -6.03
CA ALA A 29 -7.48 -3.23 -7.32
C ALA A 29 -6.80 -4.61 -7.31
N PRO A 30 -5.66 -4.84 -6.62
CA PRO A 30 -5.04 -6.16 -6.56
C PRO A 30 -5.94 -7.24 -5.94
N ARG A 31 -6.83 -6.86 -5.01
CA ARG A 31 -7.78 -7.79 -4.41
C ARG A 31 -8.80 -8.36 -5.40
N LEU A 32 -9.10 -7.60 -6.47
CA LEU A 32 -10.03 -8.03 -7.53
C LEU A 32 -9.44 -9.15 -8.40
N VAL A 33 -8.12 -9.35 -8.33
CA VAL A 33 -7.38 -10.36 -9.10
C VAL A 33 -6.66 -11.35 -8.17
N GLY A 34 -7.28 -11.71 -7.04
CA GLY A 34 -6.79 -12.74 -6.12
C GLY A 34 -5.53 -12.37 -5.32
N ARG A 35 -5.09 -11.09 -5.35
CA ARG A 35 -3.90 -10.64 -4.63
C ARG A 35 -4.24 -9.92 -3.34
N GLU A 36 -3.49 -10.20 -2.30
CA GLU A 36 -3.61 -9.52 -1.01
C GLU A 36 -2.39 -8.65 -0.73
N ALA A 37 -2.63 -7.48 -0.12
CA ALA A 37 -1.60 -6.50 0.17
C ALA A 37 -1.12 -6.64 1.61
N PHE A 38 0.18 -6.86 1.81
CA PHE A 38 0.83 -6.95 3.11
C PHE A 38 1.86 -5.84 3.28
N ALA A 39 1.83 -5.18 4.45
CA ALA A 39 2.84 -4.17 4.77
C ALA A 39 4.12 -4.82 5.29
N VAL A 40 5.27 -4.44 4.74
CA VAL A 40 6.59 -4.90 5.17
C VAL A 40 6.99 -4.16 6.45
N MET A 41 7.08 -4.89 7.56
CA MET A 41 7.37 -4.34 8.88
C MET A 41 8.82 -4.56 9.32
N SER A 42 9.54 -5.49 8.72
CA SER A 42 10.93 -5.82 9.07
C SER A 42 11.83 -5.90 7.85
N GLY A 43 13.14 -5.77 8.05
CA GLY A 43 14.13 -5.79 6.98
C GLY A 43 14.63 -7.19 6.61
N SER A 44 13.98 -8.28 7.04
CA SER A 44 14.46 -9.65 6.76
C SER A 44 14.56 -9.98 5.27
N MET A 45 13.84 -9.28 4.41
CA MET A 45 13.82 -9.43 2.95
C MET A 45 14.54 -8.30 2.22
N GLU A 46 15.31 -7.46 2.93
CA GLU A 46 16.18 -6.47 2.27
C GLU A 46 17.27 -7.17 1.45
N PRO A 47 17.70 -6.61 0.32
CA PRO A 47 17.20 -5.37 -0.29
C PRO A 47 15.97 -5.58 -1.20
N TYR A 48 15.42 -6.79 -1.27
CA TYR A 48 14.35 -7.13 -2.22
C TYR A 48 13.00 -6.49 -1.85
N TYR A 49 12.62 -6.52 -0.56
CA TYR A 49 11.44 -5.83 -0.04
C TYR A 49 11.87 -4.86 1.07
N HIS A 50 11.69 -3.57 0.81
CA HIS A 50 12.04 -2.51 1.75
C HIS A 50 11.00 -2.35 2.85
N VAL A 51 11.46 -2.07 4.08
CA VAL A 51 10.58 -1.72 5.20
C VAL A 51 9.68 -0.54 4.83
N GLY A 52 8.38 -0.63 5.16
CA GLY A 52 7.39 0.39 4.81
C GLY A 52 6.83 0.27 3.38
N SER A 53 7.19 -0.79 2.64
CA SER A 53 6.55 -1.13 1.37
C SER A 53 5.24 -1.89 1.59
N ILE A 54 4.38 -1.92 0.57
CA ILE A 54 3.33 -2.92 0.40
C ILE A 54 3.85 -3.99 -0.55
N VAL A 55 3.73 -5.25 -0.19
CA VAL A 55 3.96 -6.41 -1.06
C VAL A 55 2.61 -7.03 -1.43
N TYR A 56 2.41 -7.32 -2.71
CA TYR A 56 1.23 -8.03 -3.19
C TYR A 56 1.52 -9.52 -3.26
N VAL A 57 0.66 -10.29 -2.60
CA VAL A 57 0.76 -11.75 -2.48
C VAL A 57 -0.34 -12.38 -3.31
N ASP A 58 0.06 -13.24 -4.23
CA ASP A 58 -0.84 -14.04 -5.05
C ASP A 58 -1.31 -15.24 -4.23
N LYS A 59 -2.61 -15.27 -3.93
CA LYS A 59 -3.24 -16.31 -3.10
C LYS A 59 -3.80 -17.48 -3.92
N ASP A 60 -3.91 -17.29 -5.22
CA ASP A 60 -4.51 -18.28 -6.11
C ASP A 60 -3.48 -19.32 -6.57
N ILE A 61 -2.19 -19.11 -6.25
CA ILE A 61 -1.13 -20.07 -6.55
C ILE A 61 -1.22 -21.29 -5.62
N SER A 62 -1.14 -22.48 -6.21
CA SER A 62 -0.99 -23.71 -5.44
C SER A 62 0.41 -23.82 -4.82
N PRO A 63 0.55 -24.34 -3.58
CA PRO A 63 1.86 -24.58 -2.99
C PRO A 63 2.77 -25.47 -3.85
N GLU A 64 2.22 -26.37 -4.61
CA GLU A 64 2.93 -27.27 -5.52
C GLU A 64 3.56 -26.55 -6.73
N GLU A 65 3.10 -25.34 -7.05
CA GLU A 65 3.64 -24.50 -8.12
C GLU A 65 4.80 -23.61 -7.67
N ILE A 66 5.02 -23.53 -6.35
CA ILE A 66 6.08 -22.72 -5.75
C ILE A 66 7.44 -23.41 -5.97
N GLN A 67 8.42 -22.63 -6.38
CA GLN A 67 9.77 -23.11 -6.70
C GLN A 67 10.82 -22.58 -5.73
N VAL A 68 11.96 -23.27 -5.66
CA VAL A 68 13.13 -22.75 -4.94
C VAL A 68 13.54 -21.41 -5.55
N GLY A 69 13.74 -20.40 -4.70
CA GLY A 69 14.01 -19.03 -5.08
C GLY A 69 12.77 -18.12 -5.03
N ASP A 70 11.56 -18.67 -4.94
CA ASP A 70 10.34 -17.87 -4.80
C ASP A 70 10.22 -17.28 -3.40
N PRO A 71 9.86 -16.00 -3.27
CA PRO A 71 9.46 -15.46 -1.98
C PRO A 71 8.02 -15.86 -1.69
N ILE A 72 7.76 -16.44 -0.52
CA ILE A 72 6.44 -16.84 -0.06
C ILE A 72 6.04 -16.09 1.20
N THR A 73 4.75 -15.80 1.30
CA THR A 73 4.12 -15.27 2.52
C THR A 73 3.38 -16.40 3.21
N PHE A 74 3.64 -16.60 4.48
CA PHE A 74 3.10 -17.71 5.26
C PHE A 74 2.74 -17.31 6.69
N ARG A 75 1.86 -18.10 7.31
CA ARG A 75 1.53 -17.96 8.73
C ARG A 75 2.61 -18.60 9.58
N LYS A 76 3.20 -17.80 10.45
CA LYS A 76 4.06 -18.25 11.55
C LYS A 76 3.17 -18.47 12.77
N ALA A 77 3.56 -19.36 13.71
CA ALA A 77 2.72 -19.69 14.87
C ALA A 77 1.93 -18.47 15.40
N ASP A 78 0.67 -18.71 15.77
CA ASP A 78 -0.24 -17.83 16.52
C ASP A 78 -0.88 -16.62 15.82
N THR A 79 -0.59 -16.20 14.66
CA THR A 79 -1.19 -15.05 13.93
C THR A 79 -0.18 -14.19 13.19
N ALA A 80 1.11 -14.37 13.45
CA ALA A 80 2.15 -13.63 12.77
C ALA A 80 2.28 -14.11 11.31
N VAL A 81 2.42 -13.16 10.40
CA VAL A 81 2.69 -13.41 8.99
C VAL A 81 4.14 -13.04 8.69
N ALA A 82 4.86 -13.92 7.98
CA ALA A 82 6.21 -13.66 7.51
C ALA A 82 6.29 -13.84 6.00
N THR A 83 7.24 -13.14 5.38
CA THR A 83 7.57 -13.34 3.97
C THR A 83 9.06 -13.63 3.89
N HIS A 84 9.41 -14.84 3.42
CA HIS A 84 10.79 -15.27 3.24
C HIS A 84 10.94 -16.02 1.91
N ARG A 85 12.19 -16.23 1.47
CA ARG A 85 12.50 -16.95 0.24
C ARG A 85 12.60 -18.44 0.48
N VAL A 86 12.01 -19.24 -0.39
CA VAL A 86 12.15 -20.70 -0.41
C VAL A 86 13.58 -21.05 -0.84
N ILE A 87 14.28 -21.84 -0.01
CA ILE A 87 15.63 -22.32 -0.29
C ILE A 87 15.69 -23.84 -0.51
N ALA A 88 14.69 -24.58 -0.03
CA ALA A 88 14.51 -26.01 -0.32
C ALA A 88 13.03 -26.38 -0.21
N ILE A 89 12.65 -27.46 -0.89
CA ILE A 89 11.30 -28.03 -0.88
C ILE A 89 11.42 -29.50 -0.53
N ASP A 90 10.62 -29.94 0.44
CA ASP A 90 10.40 -31.34 0.78
C ASP A 90 8.97 -31.71 0.35
N GLU A 91 8.86 -32.35 -0.83
CA GLU A 91 7.55 -32.70 -1.39
C GLU A 91 6.88 -33.84 -0.61
N GLU A 92 7.66 -34.79 -0.03
CA GLU A 92 7.11 -35.90 0.74
C GLU A 92 6.52 -35.42 2.07
N ALA A 93 7.24 -34.52 2.78
CA ALA A 93 6.78 -33.93 4.01
C ALA A 93 5.82 -32.75 3.76
N ARG A 94 5.64 -32.27 2.52
CA ARG A 94 4.85 -31.08 2.13
C ARG A 94 5.29 -29.84 2.91
N GLN A 95 6.59 -29.52 2.83
CA GLN A 95 7.19 -28.42 3.60
C GLN A 95 8.20 -27.63 2.76
N PHE A 96 8.29 -26.34 3.07
CA PHE A 96 9.35 -25.46 2.56
C PHE A 96 10.36 -25.15 3.67
N THR A 97 11.64 -25.15 3.31
CA THR A 97 12.69 -24.48 4.09
C THR A 97 12.83 -23.06 3.56
N THR A 98 12.72 -22.07 4.45
CA THR A 98 12.73 -20.66 4.08
C THR A 98 13.87 -19.91 4.74
N LYS A 99 14.23 -18.76 4.13
CA LYS A 99 15.25 -17.85 4.65
C LYS A 99 14.93 -16.43 4.23
N GLY A 100 15.04 -15.47 5.14
CA GLY A 100 15.02 -14.05 4.79
C GLY A 100 16.28 -13.66 4.01
N ASP A 101 16.15 -12.82 2.99
CA ASP A 101 17.26 -12.41 2.12
C ASP A 101 18.39 -11.74 2.89
N ALA A 102 18.05 -10.96 3.93
CA ALA A 102 19.01 -10.29 4.81
C ALA A 102 19.50 -11.18 5.99
N ASN A 103 18.94 -12.37 6.18
CA ASN A 103 19.30 -13.23 7.31
C ASN A 103 20.56 -14.05 6.96
N GLU A 104 21.42 -14.32 7.95
CA GLU A 104 22.58 -15.19 7.78
C GLU A 104 22.18 -16.68 7.76
N VAL A 105 21.19 -17.04 8.56
CA VAL A 105 20.72 -18.42 8.75
C VAL A 105 19.31 -18.61 8.24
N GLN A 106 18.98 -19.85 7.87
CA GLN A 106 17.63 -20.25 7.51
C GLN A 106 16.68 -20.24 8.72
N ASP A 107 15.38 -20.23 8.45
CA ASP A 107 14.37 -20.34 9.50
C ASP A 107 14.47 -21.68 10.23
N MET A 108 14.33 -21.66 11.55
CA MET A 108 14.50 -22.86 12.39
C MET A 108 13.41 -23.92 12.14
N ALA A 109 12.19 -23.45 11.82
CA ALA A 109 11.06 -24.34 11.59
C ALA A 109 10.69 -24.34 10.11
N PRO A 110 10.48 -25.53 9.50
CA PRO A 110 9.98 -25.60 8.14
C PRO A 110 8.54 -25.07 8.07
N VAL A 111 8.15 -24.60 6.90
CA VAL A 111 6.82 -24.05 6.61
C VAL A 111 5.99 -25.14 5.91
N SER A 112 4.92 -25.61 6.56
CA SER A 112 3.96 -26.51 5.91
C SER A 112 3.30 -25.82 4.72
N PHE A 113 2.99 -26.55 3.67
CA PHE A 113 2.23 -26.09 2.52
C PHE A 113 0.90 -25.46 2.94
N ASP A 114 0.24 -26.01 3.98
CA ASP A 114 -1.04 -25.52 4.51
C ASP A 114 -0.92 -24.15 5.20
N ASN A 115 0.27 -23.75 5.61
CA ASN A 115 0.53 -22.46 6.23
C ASN A 115 0.86 -21.36 5.20
N VAL A 116 1.06 -21.72 3.94
CA VAL A 116 1.34 -20.75 2.88
C VAL A 116 0.09 -19.92 2.61
N ILE A 117 0.25 -18.61 2.57
CA ILE A 117 -0.80 -17.66 2.17
C ILE A 117 -0.74 -17.45 0.66
N GLY A 118 0.49 -17.43 0.10
CA GLY A 118 0.69 -17.26 -1.33
C GLY A 118 2.12 -16.84 -1.68
N LYS A 119 2.35 -16.64 -2.98
CA LYS A 119 3.63 -16.18 -3.53
C LYS A 119 3.68 -14.66 -3.49
N ALA A 120 4.72 -14.12 -2.86
CA ALA A 120 4.96 -12.69 -2.82
C ALA A 120 5.54 -12.22 -4.17
N GLY A 121 4.95 -11.15 -4.71
CA GLY A 121 5.32 -10.61 -6.00
C GLY A 121 5.84 -9.17 -5.93
N MET A 122 5.25 -8.29 -6.73
CA MET A 122 5.64 -6.87 -6.80
C MET A 122 5.43 -6.15 -5.47
N SER A 123 6.29 -5.19 -5.17
CA SER A 123 6.12 -4.28 -4.04
C SER A 123 6.06 -2.82 -4.47
N ILE A 124 5.34 -2.01 -3.69
CA ILE A 124 5.31 -0.55 -3.84
C ILE A 124 5.95 0.07 -2.59
N PRO A 125 7.10 0.74 -2.73
CA PRO A 125 7.77 1.40 -1.62
C PRO A 125 6.89 2.49 -0.98
N LEU A 126 7.09 2.73 0.31
CA LEU A 126 6.46 3.79 1.12
C LEU A 126 4.94 3.65 1.33
N LEU A 127 4.23 2.91 0.50
CA LEU A 127 2.78 2.77 0.58
C LEU A 127 2.35 2.04 1.88
N GLY A 128 3.21 1.17 2.40
CA GLY A 128 3.02 0.47 3.68
C GLY A 128 2.99 1.42 4.88
N TYR A 129 3.77 2.49 4.86
CA TYR A 129 3.72 3.50 5.94
C TYR A 129 2.35 4.17 6.03
N ILE A 130 1.70 4.43 4.91
CA ILE A 130 0.33 4.97 4.88
C ILE A 130 -0.62 3.96 5.52
N SER A 131 -0.57 2.70 5.08
CA SER A 131 -1.44 1.64 5.58
C SER A 131 -1.27 1.39 7.08
N LEU A 132 -0.03 1.37 7.58
CA LEU A 132 0.29 1.11 8.99
C LEU A 132 -0.07 2.28 9.90
N ASN A 133 0.01 3.51 9.41
CA ASN A 133 -0.15 4.69 10.26
C ASN A 133 -1.54 5.32 10.18
N ILE A 134 -2.35 5.06 9.15
CA ILE A 134 -3.63 5.74 8.92
C ILE A 134 -4.62 5.57 10.09
N THR A 135 -4.55 4.44 10.79
CA THR A 135 -5.40 4.13 11.96
C THR A 135 -4.82 4.64 13.28
N THR A 136 -3.59 5.14 13.29
CA THR A 136 -2.99 5.73 14.49
C THR A 136 -3.56 7.12 14.75
N LYS A 137 -3.51 7.59 16.01
CA LYS A 137 -3.93 8.97 16.36
C LYS A 137 -3.23 10.02 15.50
N LYS A 138 -1.91 9.87 15.27
CA LYS A 138 -1.13 10.79 14.42
C LYS A 138 -1.55 10.71 12.97
N GLY A 139 -1.77 9.51 12.44
CA GLY A 139 -2.23 9.30 11.06
C GLY A 139 -3.64 9.87 10.82
N MET A 140 -4.56 9.68 11.77
CA MET A 140 -5.90 10.28 11.69
C MET A 140 -5.86 11.82 11.69
N ILE A 141 -5.00 12.42 12.53
CA ILE A 141 -4.81 13.88 12.54
C ILE A 141 -4.22 14.34 11.20
N ALA A 142 -3.22 13.63 10.66
CA ALA A 142 -2.63 13.96 9.36
C ALA A 142 -3.67 13.84 8.23
N ALA A 143 -4.48 12.78 8.22
CA ALA A 143 -5.56 12.60 7.25
C ALA A 143 -6.61 13.74 7.36
N ALA A 144 -7.02 14.09 8.57
CA ALA A 144 -7.95 15.21 8.80
C ALA A 144 -7.35 16.55 8.30
N ALA A 145 -6.06 16.79 8.54
CA ALA A 145 -5.37 17.99 8.04
C ALA A 145 -5.37 18.05 6.50
N VAL A 146 -5.15 16.92 5.81
CA VAL A 146 -5.24 16.85 4.35
C VAL A 146 -6.63 17.19 3.85
N VAL A 147 -7.69 16.70 4.51
CA VAL A 147 -9.08 17.02 4.16
C VAL A 147 -9.36 18.52 4.37
N VAL A 148 -8.91 19.10 5.49
CA VAL A 148 -9.07 20.54 5.75
C VAL A 148 -8.38 21.38 4.68
N VAL A 149 -7.14 21.04 4.33
CA VAL A 149 -6.39 21.71 3.25
C VAL A 149 -7.15 21.63 1.92
N PHE A 150 -7.68 20.45 1.59
CA PHE A 150 -8.47 20.26 0.37
C PHE A 150 -9.72 21.16 0.36
N ILE A 151 -10.46 21.24 1.48
CA ILE A 151 -11.63 22.11 1.60
C ILE A 151 -11.24 23.58 1.43
N LEU A 152 -10.16 24.02 2.08
CA LEU A 152 -9.66 25.40 1.94
C LEU A 152 -9.29 25.73 0.50
N LEU A 153 -8.63 24.81 -0.21
CA LEU A 153 -8.30 24.99 -1.63
C LEU A 153 -9.53 25.13 -2.53
N GLN A 154 -10.66 24.54 -2.16
CA GLN A 154 -11.93 24.70 -2.87
C GLN A 154 -12.65 26.01 -2.51
N LEU A 155 -12.60 26.44 -1.26
CA LEU A 155 -13.30 27.63 -0.78
C LEU A 155 -12.58 28.93 -1.17
N ILE A 156 -11.24 28.97 -1.14
CA ILE A 156 -10.47 30.17 -1.46
C ILE A 156 -10.84 30.78 -2.83
N PRO A 157 -10.92 30.03 -3.93
CA PRO A 157 -11.35 30.58 -5.22
C PRO A 157 -12.77 31.15 -5.20
N GLU A 158 -13.67 30.53 -4.44
CA GLU A 158 -15.06 30.99 -4.33
C GLU A 158 -15.16 32.34 -3.62
N ILE A 159 -14.46 32.48 -2.49
CA ILE A 159 -14.42 33.71 -1.68
C ILE A 159 -13.74 34.86 -2.44
N LEU A 160 -12.76 34.54 -3.29
CA LEU A 160 -12.01 35.53 -4.06
C LEU A 160 -12.70 35.95 -5.38
N LYS A 161 -13.82 35.32 -5.76
CA LYS A 161 -14.60 35.78 -6.93
C LYS A 161 -15.16 37.16 -6.63
N PRO A 162 -14.97 38.19 -7.50
CA PRO A 162 -15.65 39.47 -7.37
C PRO A 162 -17.17 39.23 -7.48
N GLU A 163 -17.99 39.83 -6.61
CA GLU A 163 -19.40 39.87 -6.85
C GLU A 163 -19.68 40.52 -8.22
N GLU A 164 -20.19 39.76 -9.18
CA GLU A 164 -20.82 40.33 -10.36
C GLU A 164 -22.06 41.09 -9.85
N LYS A 165 -21.94 42.42 -9.79
CA LYS A 165 -23.10 43.27 -9.61
C LYS A 165 -24.07 42.96 -10.75
N GLU A 166 -25.18 42.26 -10.44
CA GLU A 166 -26.36 42.25 -11.30
C GLU A 166 -26.71 43.70 -11.65
N GLY A 167 -26.32 44.08 -12.87
CA GLY A 167 -26.75 45.35 -13.45
C GLY A 167 -28.26 45.27 -13.59
N LYS A 168 -28.97 45.97 -12.68
CA LYS A 168 -30.34 46.43 -12.96
C LYS A 168 -30.33 47.10 -14.31
N SER A 169 -30.87 46.48 -15.31
CA SER A 169 -31.41 47.14 -16.48
C SER A 169 -32.82 47.62 -16.08
N ASP A 170 -32.90 48.83 -15.51
CA ASP A 170 -34.08 49.62 -15.61
C ASP A 170 -34.08 50.26 -17.01
N GLU A 171 -35.00 49.79 -17.89
CA GLU A 171 -35.78 50.58 -18.83
C GLU A 171 -36.79 49.67 -19.51
#